data_4bbdc5dbeeff20414a71044e62f10cf4
#
_entry.id   4bbdc5dbeeff20414a71044e62f10cf4
#
_cell.length_a   1.000
_cell.length_b   1.000
_cell.length_c   1.000
_cell.angle_alpha   90.00
_cell.angle_beta   90.00
_cell.angle_gamma   90.00
#
_symmetry.space_group_name_H-M   'P 1'
#
loop_
_entity.id
_entity.type
_entity.pdbx_description
1 polymer ?
#
loop_
_entity_poly.entity_id
_entity_poly.type
_entity_poly.pdbx_seq_one_letter_code
_entity_poly.pdbx_strand_id
1 'polypeptide(L)'
;MKNNIKKLYKLTADYHTHTRYSHGKMYAHGKGTVLENVAAASAKGLSELAITDHGPGHKFYGLKMGKLAAMRADIEEAMREFPNVKVLLGVEANIINTPNGLDIKKENLDKFDIVNAGYHYGLPHGYMTANYICWHAGLPSGSREQLRNKNTDMALRALYENDIFLLTHPGDKGPFDMKELCKACEETNTLMEISTRHTHLTKKEIEIAANYDVKFAISSDAHVPDKVGTYIAGVERALEAGLDLERIINIEKR
;
A
#
# COMPACT_ATOMS: atom_id res chain seq x y z
N MET A 1 19.17 0.93 18.13
CA MET A 1 18.71 0.06 17.06
C MET A 1 18.69 0.78 15.71
N LYS A 2 18.01 1.92 15.56
CA LYS A 2 17.86 2.68 14.28
C LYS A 2 19.17 2.99 13.53
N ASN A 3 20.22 3.44 14.25
CA ASN A 3 21.51 3.74 13.64
C ASN A 3 22.23 2.49 13.08
N ASN A 4 21.98 1.30 13.68
CA ASN A 4 22.53 0.05 13.19
C ASN A 4 21.80 -0.43 11.94
N ILE A 5 20.46 -0.27 11.87
CA ILE A 5 19.68 -0.66 10.68
C ILE A 5 20.16 0.12 9.45
N LYS A 6 20.33 1.45 9.56
CA LYS A 6 20.85 2.28 8.45
C LYS A 6 22.24 1.87 7.96
N LYS A 7 23.08 1.34 8.87
CA LYS A 7 24.43 0.86 8.51
C LYS A 7 24.40 -0.50 7.81
N LEU A 8 23.44 -1.35 8.19
CA LEU A 8 23.38 -2.76 7.75
C LEU A 8 22.46 -2.95 6.54
N TYR A 9 21.45 -2.13 6.37
CA TYR A 9 20.42 -2.31 5.36
C TYR A 9 20.14 -1.01 4.62
N LYS A 10 19.75 -1.13 3.36
CA LYS A 10 19.22 -0.04 2.52
C LYS A 10 17.88 -0.45 1.91
N LEU A 11 17.02 0.52 1.70
CA LEU A 11 15.83 0.35 0.85
C LEU A 11 16.26 0.56 -0.60
N THR A 12 15.80 -0.29 -1.50
CA THR A 12 16.10 -0.22 -2.93
C THR A 12 14.94 0.33 -3.76
N ALA A 13 13.72 0.10 -3.29
CA ALA A 13 12.49 0.56 -3.94
C ALA A 13 11.43 0.98 -2.92
N ASP A 14 10.55 1.91 -3.30
CA ASP A 14 9.36 2.29 -2.52
C ASP A 14 8.12 2.13 -3.40
N TYR A 15 7.28 1.14 -3.08
CA TYR A 15 6.14 0.75 -3.91
C TYR A 15 4.81 1.37 -3.50
N HIS A 16 4.82 2.32 -2.52
CA HIS A 16 3.60 2.96 -2.06
C HIS A 16 3.86 4.42 -1.71
N THR A 17 3.55 5.30 -2.68
CA THR A 17 3.69 6.76 -2.52
C THR A 17 2.57 7.50 -3.22
N HIS A 18 2.22 8.67 -2.69
CA HIS A 18 1.13 9.52 -3.18
C HIS A 18 1.64 10.89 -3.62
N THR A 19 0.92 11.47 -4.58
CA THR A 19 1.22 12.78 -5.13
C THR A 19 -0.01 13.69 -5.09
N ARG A 20 0.13 14.90 -5.64
CA ARG A 20 -0.98 15.83 -5.83
C ARG A 20 -2.12 15.28 -6.71
N TYR A 21 -1.94 14.13 -7.39
CA TYR A 21 -3.02 13.45 -8.09
C TYR A 21 -4.04 12.84 -7.14
N SER A 22 -3.66 12.56 -5.88
CA SER A 22 -4.55 12.26 -4.75
C SER A 22 -4.92 13.52 -3.95
N HIS A 23 -5.13 14.65 -4.61
CA HIS A 23 -5.46 15.91 -3.98
C HIS A 23 -6.91 16.31 -4.27
N GLY A 24 -7.75 16.27 -3.24
CA GLY A 24 -9.12 16.72 -3.33
C GLY A 24 -9.27 18.24 -3.21
N LYS A 25 -10.38 18.80 -3.70
CA LYS A 25 -10.67 20.24 -3.60
C LYS A 25 -10.70 20.76 -2.15
N MET A 26 -11.12 19.90 -1.20
CA MET A 26 -11.26 20.26 0.22
C MET A 26 -10.18 19.62 1.09
N TYR A 27 -9.36 18.74 0.55
CA TYR A 27 -8.41 17.94 1.32
C TYR A 27 -7.13 17.71 0.52
N ALA A 28 -6.07 18.42 0.92
CA ALA A 28 -4.73 18.23 0.37
C ALA A 28 -4.14 16.93 0.95
N HIS A 29 -4.49 15.77 0.38
CA HIS A 29 -4.03 14.47 0.89
C HIS A 29 -2.59 14.21 0.45
N GLY A 30 -2.36 13.93 -0.84
CA GLY A 30 -1.01 13.92 -1.41
C GLY A 30 -0.55 15.35 -1.76
N LYS A 31 0.66 15.75 -1.39
CA LYS A 31 1.14 17.14 -1.51
C LYS A 31 2.30 17.32 -2.47
N GLY A 32 3.11 16.28 -2.68
CA GLY A 32 4.24 16.34 -3.60
C GLY A 32 3.83 16.19 -5.07
N THR A 33 4.63 16.73 -5.97
CA THR A 33 4.59 16.40 -7.39
C THR A 33 5.28 15.06 -7.65
N VAL A 34 5.08 14.47 -8.83
CA VAL A 34 5.83 13.29 -9.27
C VAL A 34 7.33 13.58 -9.22
N LEU A 35 7.75 14.71 -9.79
CA LEU A 35 9.16 15.12 -9.85
C LEU A 35 9.80 15.24 -8.45
N GLU A 36 9.10 15.87 -7.48
CA GLU A 36 9.59 16.00 -6.11
C GLU A 36 9.73 14.63 -5.41
N ASN A 37 8.80 13.71 -5.63
CA ASN A 37 8.89 12.36 -5.08
C ASN A 37 10.07 11.57 -5.69
N VAL A 38 10.28 11.68 -7.01
CA VAL A 38 11.39 11.02 -7.71
C VAL A 38 12.74 11.62 -7.29
N ALA A 39 12.84 12.95 -7.15
CA ALA A 39 14.01 13.62 -6.62
C ALA A 39 14.36 13.12 -5.21
N ALA A 40 13.35 12.98 -4.34
CA ALA A 40 13.54 12.45 -2.99
C ALA A 40 13.99 10.99 -2.99
N ALA A 41 13.45 10.15 -3.90
CA ALA A 41 13.87 8.77 -4.09
C ALA A 41 15.33 8.68 -4.56
N SER A 42 15.70 9.46 -5.58
CA SER A 42 17.07 9.56 -6.08
C SER A 42 18.06 10.00 -5.01
N ALA A 43 17.73 11.04 -4.25
CA ALA A 43 18.56 11.55 -3.15
C ALA A 43 18.80 10.52 -2.04
N LYS A 44 17.87 9.55 -1.86
CA LYS A 44 17.98 8.45 -0.88
C LYS A 44 18.59 7.19 -1.48
N GLY A 45 18.93 7.19 -2.77
CA GLY A 45 19.57 6.08 -3.47
C GLY A 45 18.62 4.93 -3.80
N LEU A 46 17.31 5.20 -3.94
CA LEU A 46 16.37 4.24 -4.47
C LEU A 46 16.58 4.07 -5.97
N SER A 47 16.48 2.85 -6.45
CA SER A 47 16.54 2.51 -7.89
C SER A 47 15.16 2.40 -8.53
N GLU A 48 14.10 2.25 -7.72
CA GLU A 48 12.72 2.16 -8.22
C GLU A 48 11.75 2.88 -7.27
N LEU A 49 10.73 3.51 -7.86
CA LEU A 49 9.66 4.21 -7.14
C LEU A 49 8.33 3.94 -7.83
N ALA A 50 7.28 3.61 -7.08
CA ALA A 50 5.93 3.58 -7.60
C ALA A 50 5.12 4.79 -7.11
N ILE A 51 4.45 5.46 -8.04
CA ILE A 51 3.47 6.49 -7.76
C ILE A 51 2.10 5.81 -7.77
N THR A 52 1.50 5.65 -6.60
CA THR A 52 0.31 4.81 -6.36
C THR A 52 -0.81 5.62 -5.73
N ASP A 53 -1.19 6.72 -6.39
CA ASP A 53 -2.28 7.57 -5.92
C ASP A 53 -3.57 6.77 -5.71
N HIS A 54 -4.41 7.20 -4.75
CA HIS A 54 -5.63 6.48 -4.36
C HIS A 54 -6.59 6.24 -5.51
N GLY A 55 -7.23 5.09 -5.51
CA GLY A 55 -8.23 4.67 -6.49
C GLY A 55 -9.37 5.68 -6.70
N PRO A 56 -9.99 5.69 -7.89
CA PRO A 56 -10.91 6.73 -8.32
C PRO A 56 -12.24 6.77 -7.56
N GLY A 57 -12.59 5.70 -6.84
CA GLY A 57 -13.82 5.62 -6.04
C GLY A 57 -13.79 6.47 -4.78
N HIS A 58 -12.60 6.91 -4.33
CA HIS A 58 -12.49 7.73 -3.12
C HIS A 58 -13.05 9.14 -3.35
N LYS A 59 -14.13 9.50 -2.63
CA LYS A 59 -14.92 10.72 -2.88
C LYS A 59 -14.13 12.03 -2.72
N PHE A 60 -13.14 12.06 -1.82
CA PHE A 60 -12.46 13.29 -1.44
C PHE A 60 -11.16 13.50 -2.19
N TYR A 61 -10.38 12.45 -2.44
CA TYR A 61 -9.03 12.55 -3.00
C TYR A 61 -8.66 11.42 -3.97
N GLY A 62 -9.65 10.70 -4.51
CA GLY A 62 -9.38 9.67 -5.52
C GLY A 62 -8.83 10.24 -6.82
N LEU A 63 -7.89 9.51 -7.41
CA LEU A 63 -7.31 9.77 -8.72
C LEU A 63 -8.41 9.89 -9.78
N LYS A 64 -8.32 10.90 -10.62
CA LYS A 64 -9.22 11.03 -11.76
C LYS A 64 -8.65 10.28 -12.96
N MET A 65 -9.35 9.25 -13.44
CA MET A 65 -8.92 8.43 -14.59
C MET A 65 -8.54 9.26 -15.82
N GLY A 66 -9.22 10.40 -16.07
CA GLY A 66 -8.85 11.32 -17.16
C GLY A 66 -7.52 12.06 -16.97
N LYS A 67 -6.84 11.91 -15.83
CA LYS A 67 -5.52 12.49 -15.56
C LYS A 67 -4.36 11.51 -15.75
N LEU A 68 -4.63 10.24 -16.06
CA LEU A 68 -3.57 9.23 -16.23
C LEU A 68 -2.53 9.60 -17.29
N ALA A 69 -2.96 10.15 -18.42
CA ALA A 69 -2.02 10.58 -19.47
C ALA A 69 -1.08 11.68 -18.98
N ALA A 70 -1.60 12.65 -18.22
CA ALA A 70 -0.77 13.71 -17.64
C ALA A 70 0.18 13.15 -16.57
N MET A 71 -0.29 12.21 -15.75
CA MET A 71 0.53 11.55 -14.74
C MET A 71 1.65 10.72 -15.38
N ARG A 72 1.38 10.02 -16.49
CA ARG A 72 2.40 9.30 -17.27
C ARG A 72 3.45 10.26 -17.84
N ALA A 73 3.03 11.41 -18.39
CA ALA A 73 3.95 12.44 -18.90
C ALA A 73 4.83 13.02 -17.77
N ASP A 74 4.26 13.32 -16.60
CA ASP A 74 5.03 13.79 -15.43
C ASP A 74 6.07 12.72 -14.99
N ILE A 75 5.72 11.43 -15.05
CA ILE A 75 6.64 10.31 -14.76
C ILE A 75 7.78 10.25 -15.78
N GLU A 76 7.47 10.34 -17.06
CA GLU A 76 8.47 10.32 -18.13
C GLU A 76 9.44 11.52 -18.03
N GLU A 77 8.94 12.71 -17.66
CA GLU A 77 9.76 13.88 -17.40
C GLU A 77 10.68 13.66 -16.20
N ALA A 78 10.14 13.14 -15.09
CA ALA A 78 10.92 12.85 -13.89
C ALA A 78 12.02 11.82 -14.14
N MET A 79 11.74 10.76 -14.94
CA MET A 79 12.76 9.77 -15.32
C MET A 79 13.85 10.35 -16.24
N ARG A 80 13.54 11.35 -17.07
CA ARG A 80 14.59 12.05 -17.85
C ARG A 80 15.52 12.85 -16.96
N GLU A 81 14.99 13.47 -15.90
CA GLU A 81 15.79 14.27 -14.95
C GLU A 81 16.55 13.37 -13.96
N PHE A 82 15.97 12.25 -13.55
CA PHE A 82 16.55 11.29 -12.61
C PHE A 82 16.65 9.88 -13.22
N PRO A 83 17.54 9.65 -14.20
CA PRO A 83 17.60 8.40 -14.96
C PRO A 83 18.03 7.17 -14.13
N ASN A 84 18.50 7.39 -12.92
CA ASN A 84 18.87 6.34 -11.97
C ASN A 84 17.67 5.77 -11.19
N VAL A 85 16.46 6.35 -11.34
CA VAL A 85 15.24 5.90 -10.68
C VAL A 85 14.23 5.46 -11.73
N LYS A 86 13.94 4.16 -11.79
CA LYS A 86 12.80 3.65 -12.56
C LYS A 86 11.50 4.01 -11.83
N VAL A 87 10.56 4.63 -12.54
CA VAL A 87 9.28 5.04 -11.94
C VAL A 87 8.14 4.24 -12.56
N LEU A 88 7.31 3.66 -11.70
CA LEU A 88 6.11 2.92 -12.08
C LEU A 88 4.87 3.79 -11.89
N LEU A 89 3.98 3.83 -12.89
CA LEU A 89 2.64 4.34 -12.73
C LEU A 89 1.79 3.28 -12.08
N GLY A 90 1.52 3.43 -10.80
CA GLY A 90 0.66 2.54 -10.05
C GLY A 90 -0.64 3.20 -9.60
N VAL A 91 -1.41 2.46 -8.86
CA VAL A 91 -2.61 2.90 -8.15
C VAL A 91 -2.74 2.14 -6.85
N GLU A 92 -3.17 2.82 -5.79
CA GLU A 92 -3.69 2.16 -4.60
C GLU A 92 -5.22 2.06 -4.73
N ALA A 93 -5.68 0.96 -5.35
CA ALA A 93 -7.10 0.67 -5.51
C ALA A 93 -7.75 0.40 -4.16
N ASN A 94 -8.98 0.87 -3.98
CA ASN A 94 -9.68 0.68 -2.72
C ASN A 94 -10.46 -0.64 -2.72
N ILE A 95 -10.27 -1.43 -1.66
CA ILE A 95 -11.01 -2.67 -1.43
C ILE A 95 -12.43 -2.32 -1.01
N ILE A 96 -13.43 -2.72 -1.82
CA ILE A 96 -14.85 -2.49 -1.59
C ILE A 96 -15.69 -3.67 -2.07
N ASN A 97 -16.95 -3.76 -1.66
CA ASN A 97 -17.86 -4.83 -2.04
C ASN A 97 -18.44 -4.61 -3.46
N THR A 98 -17.61 -4.85 -4.46
CA THR A 98 -17.92 -4.84 -5.90
C THR A 98 -17.64 -6.22 -6.51
N PRO A 99 -18.04 -6.51 -7.76
CA PRO A 99 -17.80 -7.81 -8.39
C PRO A 99 -16.33 -8.25 -8.41
N ASN A 100 -15.39 -7.31 -8.63
CA ASN A 100 -13.95 -7.61 -8.60
C ASN A 100 -13.28 -7.18 -7.27
N GLY A 101 -14.01 -6.74 -6.27
CA GLY A 101 -13.47 -6.34 -4.97
C GLY A 101 -12.79 -4.97 -4.93
N LEU A 102 -12.72 -4.24 -6.05
CA LEU A 102 -12.00 -2.96 -6.16
C LEU A 102 -12.91 -1.83 -6.63
N ASP A 103 -12.50 -0.59 -6.39
CA ASP A 103 -13.14 0.65 -6.89
C ASP A 103 -12.74 1.00 -8.33
N ILE A 104 -11.89 0.19 -8.94
CA ILE A 104 -11.49 0.27 -10.34
C ILE A 104 -12.07 -0.94 -11.08
N LYS A 105 -12.66 -0.70 -12.23
CA LYS A 105 -13.15 -1.77 -13.09
C LYS A 105 -11.98 -2.57 -13.68
N LYS A 106 -12.15 -3.87 -13.83
CA LYS A 106 -11.11 -4.80 -14.32
C LYS A 106 -10.49 -4.37 -15.64
N GLU A 107 -11.30 -3.87 -16.59
CA GLU A 107 -10.85 -3.37 -17.88
C GLU A 107 -10.00 -2.09 -17.86
N ASN A 108 -9.79 -1.50 -16.67
CA ASN A 108 -8.96 -0.31 -16.51
C ASN A 108 -7.68 -0.58 -15.73
N LEU A 109 -7.48 -1.79 -15.20
CA LEU A 109 -6.31 -2.12 -14.40
C LEU A 109 -5.04 -2.22 -15.26
N ASP A 110 -5.16 -2.59 -16.53
CA ASP A 110 -4.08 -2.64 -17.53
C ASP A 110 -3.44 -1.28 -17.86
N LYS A 111 -4.07 -0.18 -17.42
CA LYS A 111 -3.52 1.17 -17.57
C LYS A 111 -2.40 1.49 -16.57
N PHE A 112 -2.21 0.64 -15.57
CA PHE A 112 -1.22 0.79 -14.53
C PHE A 112 -0.11 -0.26 -14.68
N ASP A 113 1.11 0.12 -14.32
CA ASP A 113 2.26 -0.80 -14.32
C ASP A 113 2.21 -1.73 -13.10
N ILE A 114 1.64 -1.26 -11.97
CA ILE A 114 1.32 -2.06 -10.78
C ILE A 114 0.01 -1.62 -10.17
N VAL A 115 -0.68 -2.56 -9.52
CA VAL A 115 -1.91 -2.31 -8.76
C VAL A 115 -1.69 -2.73 -7.32
N ASN A 116 -1.70 -1.77 -6.42
CA ASN A 116 -1.80 -2.01 -4.99
C ASN A 116 -3.27 -2.01 -4.57
N ALA A 117 -3.61 -2.70 -3.49
CA ALA A 117 -4.96 -2.72 -2.96
C ALA A 117 -4.95 -2.48 -1.45
N GLY A 118 -5.80 -1.56 -0.97
CA GLY A 118 -5.92 -1.23 0.44
C GLY A 118 -7.35 -0.89 0.85
N TYR A 119 -7.64 -1.01 2.14
CA TYR A 119 -8.94 -0.62 2.69
C TYR A 119 -8.88 0.82 3.25
N HIS A 120 -9.81 1.67 2.79
CA HIS A 120 -9.89 3.07 3.22
C HIS A 120 -11.31 3.46 3.63
N TYR A 121 -11.42 4.49 4.48
CA TYR A 121 -12.69 5.17 4.73
C TYR A 121 -13.04 6.12 3.57
N GLY A 122 -14.29 6.57 3.53
CA GLY A 122 -14.73 7.54 2.52
C GLY A 122 -15.26 6.94 1.22
N LEU A 123 -15.42 5.62 1.17
CA LEU A 123 -15.91 4.90 0.01
C LEU A 123 -17.31 4.33 0.22
N PRO A 124 -18.16 4.31 -0.82
CA PRO A 124 -19.36 3.49 -0.82
C PRO A 124 -19.00 2.01 -0.84
N HIS A 125 -19.93 1.16 -0.35
CA HIS A 125 -19.79 -0.31 -0.39
C HIS A 125 -18.60 -0.90 0.39
N GLY A 126 -17.93 -0.13 1.27
CA GLY A 126 -16.80 -0.59 2.10
C GLY A 126 -17.16 -0.87 3.57
N TYR A 127 -18.45 -1.01 3.93
CA TYR A 127 -18.90 -1.15 5.32
C TYR A 127 -18.33 -0.05 6.25
N MET A 128 -18.12 1.15 5.72
CA MET A 128 -17.40 2.25 6.36
C MET A 128 -17.91 2.58 7.77
N THR A 129 -19.23 2.73 7.94
CA THR A 129 -19.81 3.08 9.24
C THR A 129 -19.54 2.01 10.30
N ALA A 130 -19.68 0.73 9.95
CA ALA A 130 -19.41 -0.37 10.87
C ALA A 130 -17.92 -0.46 11.22
N ASN A 131 -17.03 -0.29 10.23
CA ASN A 131 -15.59 -0.27 10.45
C ASN A 131 -15.16 0.93 11.29
N TYR A 132 -15.70 2.12 11.04
CA TYR A 132 -15.43 3.32 11.83
C TYR A 132 -15.84 3.14 13.30
N ILE A 133 -17.06 2.61 13.55
CA ILE A 133 -17.53 2.33 14.92
C ILE A 133 -16.64 1.26 15.56
N CYS A 134 -16.33 0.17 14.85
CA CYS A 134 -15.47 -0.89 15.35
C CYS A 134 -14.10 -0.38 15.78
N TRP A 135 -13.51 0.51 14.98
CA TRP A 135 -12.18 1.07 15.20
C TRP A 135 -12.13 2.03 16.39
N HIS A 136 -13.13 2.93 16.50
CA HIS A 136 -13.10 4.02 17.49
C HIS A 136 -13.84 3.72 18.80
N ALA A 137 -14.87 2.90 18.77
CA ALA A 137 -15.73 2.62 19.91
C ALA A 137 -15.77 1.13 20.30
N GLY A 138 -15.30 0.26 19.41
CA GLY A 138 -15.44 -1.20 19.55
C GLY A 138 -16.83 -1.68 19.14
N LEU A 139 -16.94 -2.97 18.91
CA LEU A 139 -18.20 -3.68 18.65
C LEU A 139 -18.30 -4.93 19.57
N PRO A 140 -19.51 -5.37 19.93
CA PRO A 140 -19.70 -6.68 20.54
C PRO A 140 -19.02 -7.79 19.71
N SER A 141 -18.51 -8.83 20.38
CA SER A 141 -17.69 -9.87 19.74
C SER A 141 -18.33 -10.49 18.50
N GLY A 142 -19.59 -10.88 18.55
CA GLY A 142 -20.33 -11.46 17.42
C GLY A 142 -20.47 -10.50 16.24
N SER A 143 -20.75 -9.21 16.49
CA SER A 143 -20.84 -8.19 15.44
C SER A 143 -19.46 -7.88 14.83
N ARG A 144 -18.41 -7.88 15.65
CA ARG A 144 -17.03 -7.70 15.19
C ARG A 144 -16.58 -8.86 14.31
N GLU A 145 -16.94 -10.09 14.67
CA GLU A 145 -16.64 -11.28 13.87
C GLU A 145 -17.35 -11.26 12.51
N GLN A 146 -18.63 -10.92 12.49
CA GLN A 146 -19.38 -10.76 11.24
C GLN A 146 -18.77 -9.69 10.33
N LEU A 147 -18.34 -8.55 10.91
CA LEU A 147 -17.67 -7.49 10.17
C LEU A 147 -16.31 -7.95 9.65
N ARG A 148 -15.52 -8.65 10.46
CA ARG A 148 -14.26 -9.26 10.05
C ARG A 148 -14.45 -10.16 8.84
N ASN A 149 -15.43 -11.06 8.87
CA ASN A 149 -15.70 -11.97 7.77
C ASN A 149 -16.07 -11.20 6.48
N LYS A 150 -16.95 -10.19 6.57
CA LYS A 150 -17.33 -9.34 5.43
C LYS A 150 -16.13 -8.57 4.84
N ASN A 151 -15.27 -8.03 5.69
CA ASN A 151 -14.06 -7.34 5.23
C ASN A 151 -13.10 -8.32 4.57
N THR A 152 -12.93 -9.50 5.17
CA THR A 152 -12.07 -10.55 4.60
C THR A 152 -12.60 -11.00 3.24
N ASP A 153 -13.90 -11.27 3.09
CA ASP A 153 -14.51 -11.63 1.81
C ASP A 153 -14.28 -10.59 0.70
N MET A 154 -14.34 -9.29 1.05
CA MET A 154 -14.01 -8.22 0.08
C MET A 154 -12.55 -8.28 -0.35
N ALA A 155 -11.64 -8.44 0.61
CA ALA A 155 -10.21 -8.50 0.33
C ALA A 155 -9.83 -9.75 -0.45
N LEU A 156 -10.36 -10.92 -0.10
CA LEU A 156 -10.16 -12.17 -0.84
C LEU A 156 -10.63 -12.03 -2.30
N ARG A 157 -11.79 -11.42 -2.51
CA ARG A 157 -12.29 -11.16 -3.86
C ARG A 157 -11.34 -10.25 -4.63
N ALA A 158 -10.85 -9.17 -4.01
CA ALA A 158 -9.86 -8.29 -4.66
C ALA A 158 -8.60 -9.06 -5.07
N LEU A 159 -8.07 -9.90 -4.19
CA LEU A 159 -6.86 -10.69 -4.42
C LEU A 159 -7.05 -11.77 -5.51
N TYR A 160 -8.14 -12.51 -5.48
CA TYR A 160 -8.36 -13.60 -6.45
C TYR A 160 -8.86 -13.15 -7.82
N GLU A 161 -9.55 -12.00 -7.90
CA GLU A 161 -10.11 -11.51 -9.17
C GLU A 161 -9.18 -10.58 -9.95
N ASN A 162 -8.08 -10.11 -9.34
CA ASN A 162 -7.18 -9.16 -9.97
C ASN A 162 -5.71 -9.53 -9.70
N ASP A 163 -4.82 -9.03 -10.57
CA ASP A 163 -3.37 -9.10 -10.38
C ASP A 163 -2.93 -7.96 -9.45
N ILE A 164 -2.89 -8.24 -8.14
CA ILE A 164 -2.51 -7.28 -7.10
C ILE A 164 -1.03 -7.47 -6.78
N PHE A 165 -0.25 -6.40 -6.96
CA PHE A 165 1.17 -6.38 -6.63
C PHE A 165 1.42 -6.33 -5.11
N LEU A 166 0.68 -5.46 -4.39
CA LEU A 166 0.89 -5.21 -2.97
C LEU A 166 -0.46 -5.01 -2.24
N LEU A 167 -0.70 -5.82 -1.21
CA LEU A 167 -1.78 -5.59 -0.25
C LEU A 167 -1.29 -4.58 0.79
N THR A 168 -1.79 -3.34 0.73
CA THR A 168 -1.32 -2.22 1.54
C THR A 168 -1.90 -2.25 2.96
N HIS A 169 -1.06 -1.97 3.96
CA HIS A 169 -1.39 -1.84 5.40
C HIS A 169 -2.58 -2.72 5.87
N PRO A 170 -2.58 -4.06 5.57
CA PRO A 170 -3.72 -4.93 5.86
C PRO A 170 -4.00 -4.97 7.36
N GLY A 171 -5.26 -4.79 7.72
CA GLY A 171 -5.69 -4.68 9.13
C GLY A 171 -5.91 -3.24 9.59
N ASP A 172 -5.42 -2.22 8.87
CA ASP A 172 -5.71 -0.83 9.20
C ASP A 172 -7.19 -0.50 8.93
N LYS A 173 -7.79 0.27 9.84
CA LYS A 173 -9.17 0.79 9.76
C LYS A 173 -10.29 -0.24 9.78
N GLY A 174 -10.01 -1.54 9.99
CA GLY A 174 -11.04 -2.56 10.10
C GLY A 174 -10.50 -3.93 10.49
N PRO A 175 -11.32 -4.82 11.05
CA PRO A 175 -10.91 -6.18 11.36
C PRO A 175 -10.88 -7.03 10.09
N PHE A 176 -9.82 -7.82 9.92
CA PHE A 176 -9.65 -8.83 8.87
C PHE A 176 -9.20 -10.16 9.47
N ASP A 177 -9.46 -11.27 8.81
CA ASP A 177 -8.83 -12.54 9.12
C ASP A 177 -7.46 -12.61 8.47
N MET A 178 -6.42 -12.38 9.25
CA MET A 178 -5.05 -12.30 8.76
C MET A 178 -4.57 -13.64 8.16
N LYS A 179 -5.05 -14.78 8.67
CA LYS A 179 -4.67 -16.10 8.15
C LYS A 179 -5.19 -16.29 6.72
N GLU A 180 -6.47 -15.94 6.50
CA GLU A 180 -7.08 -16.02 5.17
C GLU A 180 -6.40 -15.04 4.19
N LEU A 181 -6.06 -13.83 4.63
CA LEU A 181 -5.31 -12.87 3.80
C LEU A 181 -3.92 -13.41 3.43
N CYS A 182 -3.19 -13.98 4.40
CA CYS A 182 -1.87 -14.55 4.14
C CYS A 182 -1.94 -15.69 3.14
N LYS A 183 -2.91 -16.60 3.29
CA LYS A 183 -3.13 -17.70 2.36
C LYS A 183 -3.44 -17.19 0.95
N ALA A 184 -4.33 -16.22 0.82
CA ALA A 184 -4.67 -15.63 -0.48
C ALA A 184 -3.45 -14.93 -1.11
N CYS A 185 -2.66 -14.17 -0.33
CA CYS A 185 -1.44 -13.52 -0.82
C CYS A 185 -0.38 -14.53 -1.29
N GLU A 186 -0.23 -15.67 -0.57
CA GLU A 186 0.62 -16.79 -0.99
C GLU A 186 0.16 -17.38 -2.33
N GLU A 187 -1.13 -17.69 -2.46
CA GLU A 187 -1.72 -18.30 -3.66
C GLU A 187 -1.70 -17.38 -4.88
N THR A 188 -1.80 -16.06 -4.68
CA THR A 188 -1.82 -15.05 -5.76
C THR A 188 -0.47 -14.39 -6.00
N ASN A 189 0.59 -14.74 -5.27
CA ASN A 189 1.90 -14.07 -5.26
C ASN A 189 1.80 -12.56 -4.95
N THR A 190 0.79 -12.13 -4.22
CA THR A 190 0.64 -10.75 -3.77
C THR A 190 1.56 -10.48 -2.58
N LEU A 191 2.32 -9.39 -2.63
CA LEU A 191 3.15 -8.95 -1.50
C LEU A 191 2.27 -8.42 -0.36
N MET A 192 2.71 -8.60 0.88
CA MET A 192 2.11 -7.93 2.04
C MET A 192 2.96 -6.73 2.47
N GLU A 193 2.33 -5.59 2.68
CA GLU A 193 3.03 -4.38 3.08
C GLU A 193 3.33 -4.34 4.58
N ILE A 194 4.60 -4.01 4.91
CA ILE A 194 5.00 -3.52 6.23
C ILE A 194 5.11 -2.00 6.13
N SER A 195 4.01 -1.30 6.34
CA SER A 195 3.96 0.16 6.20
C SER A 195 4.78 0.87 7.28
N THR A 196 5.48 1.95 6.89
CA THR A 196 6.18 2.79 7.87
C THR A 196 5.35 3.97 8.36
N ARG A 197 4.24 4.25 7.70
CA ARG A 197 3.27 5.27 8.13
C ARG A 197 2.23 4.68 9.07
N HIS A 198 1.70 3.51 8.74
CA HIS A 198 0.72 2.79 9.53
C HIS A 198 1.40 1.80 10.48
N THR A 199 0.68 1.38 11.55
CA THR A 199 1.18 0.35 12.47
C THR A 199 1.01 -1.06 11.93
N HIS A 200 0.20 -1.26 10.90
CA HIS A 200 -0.04 -2.51 10.21
C HIS A 200 0.99 -2.72 9.06
N LEU A 201 1.48 -3.92 8.79
CA LEU A 201 1.30 -5.09 9.65
C LEU A 201 1.90 -4.85 11.04
N THR A 202 1.15 -5.21 12.09
CA THR A 202 1.69 -5.26 13.45
C THR A 202 2.66 -6.42 13.62
N LYS A 203 3.46 -6.41 14.70
CA LYS A 203 4.34 -7.53 15.05
C LYS A 203 3.61 -8.89 15.03
N LYS A 204 2.42 -8.97 15.68
CA LYS A 204 1.62 -10.20 15.73
C LYS A 204 1.12 -10.65 14.35
N GLU A 205 0.78 -9.73 13.49
CA GLU A 205 0.33 -10.04 12.13
C GLU A 205 1.49 -10.52 11.26
N ILE A 206 2.70 -9.96 11.43
CA ILE A 206 3.93 -10.46 10.80
C ILE A 206 4.25 -11.87 11.31
N GLU A 207 4.13 -12.13 12.62
CA GLU A 207 4.32 -13.47 13.21
C GLU A 207 3.32 -14.50 12.62
N ILE A 208 2.07 -14.09 12.34
CA ILE A 208 1.10 -14.95 11.65
C ILE A 208 1.55 -15.17 10.19
N ALA A 209 1.87 -14.10 9.47
CA ALA A 209 2.26 -14.16 8.06
C ALA A 209 3.58 -14.93 7.83
N ALA A 210 4.46 -14.98 8.83
CA ALA A 210 5.70 -15.75 8.77
C ALA A 210 5.47 -17.27 8.62
N ASN A 211 4.28 -17.79 8.95
CA ASN A 211 3.92 -19.20 8.79
C ASN A 211 3.42 -19.56 7.38
N TYR A 212 3.33 -18.60 6.45
CA TYR A 212 2.92 -18.77 5.05
C TYR A 212 4.09 -18.42 4.14
N ASP A 213 4.12 -18.92 2.91
CA ASP A 213 5.16 -18.57 1.92
C ASP A 213 4.83 -17.24 1.19
N VAL A 214 4.48 -16.21 1.96
CA VAL A 214 4.20 -14.87 1.49
C VAL A 214 5.46 -14.00 1.53
N LYS A 215 5.67 -13.14 0.55
CA LYS A 215 6.74 -12.14 0.54
C LYS A 215 6.22 -10.78 0.98
N PHE A 216 7.14 -9.91 1.37
CA PHE A 216 6.83 -8.61 1.92
C PHE A 216 7.51 -7.48 1.14
N ALA A 217 6.94 -6.30 1.21
CA ALA A 217 7.62 -5.06 0.87
C ALA A 217 7.47 -4.05 2.03
N ILE A 218 8.54 -3.31 2.31
CA ILE A 218 8.47 -2.16 3.22
C ILE A 218 8.21 -0.92 2.36
N SER A 219 7.15 -0.18 2.67
CA SER A 219 6.78 1.02 1.93
C SER A 219 6.54 2.20 2.85
N SER A 220 6.72 3.40 2.29
CA SER A 220 6.61 4.62 3.06
C SER A 220 5.18 5.12 3.24
N ASP A 221 4.29 4.81 2.29
CA ASP A 221 2.98 5.46 2.15
C ASP A 221 3.13 6.99 2.24
N ALA A 222 4.12 7.52 1.51
CA ALA A 222 4.50 8.92 1.57
C ALA A 222 3.43 9.80 0.94
N HIS A 223 2.99 10.82 1.68
CA HIS A 223 2.06 11.85 1.23
C HIS A 223 2.76 13.21 1.07
N VAL A 224 4.04 13.25 1.35
CA VAL A 224 4.96 14.37 1.14
C VAL A 224 6.32 13.85 0.70
N PRO A 225 7.08 14.56 -0.16
CA PRO A 225 8.34 14.07 -0.72
C PRO A 225 9.37 13.63 0.34
N ASP A 226 9.47 14.35 1.45
CA ASP A 226 10.43 14.06 2.54
C ASP A 226 10.25 12.66 3.15
N LYS A 227 9.04 12.08 3.04
CA LYS A 227 8.72 10.77 3.58
C LYS A 227 8.99 9.62 2.60
N VAL A 228 9.14 9.89 1.29
CA VAL A 228 9.50 8.87 0.30
C VAL A 228 10.74 8.11 0.78
N GLY A 229 10.72 6.78 0.67
CA GLY A 229 11.83 5.92 1.05
C GLY A 229 12.09 5.84 2.56
N THR A 230 11.10 6.10 3.42
CA THR A 230 11.23 5.79 4.85
C THR A 230 11.03 4.29 5.07
N TYR A 231 11.94 3.61 5.81
CA TYR A 231 11.92 2.15 5.95
C TYR A 231 12.30 1.64 7.34
N ILE A 232 12.98 2.45 8.15
CA ILE A 232 13.60 2.00 9.40
C ILE A 232 12.58 1.36 10.35
N ALA A 233 11.40 1.98 10.53
CA ALA A 233 10.36 1.46 11.43
C ALA A 233 9.79 0.11 10.93
N GLY A 234 9.73 -0.08 9.60
CA GLY A 234 9.32 -1.36 9.00
C GLY A 234 10.34 -2.47 9.28
N VAL A 235 11.64 -2.19 9.09
CA VAL A 235 12.70 -3.15 9.41
C VAL A 235 12.75 -3.46 10.91
N GLU A 236 12.60 -2.46 11.78
CA GLU A 236 12.52 -2.68 13.23
C GLU A 236 11.40 -3.65 13.59
N ARG A 237 10.20 -3.43 13.04
CA ARG A 237 9.02 -4.27 13.28
C ARG A 237 9.20 -5.70 12.74
N ALA A 238 9.79 -5.86 11.56
CA ALA A 238 10.10 -7.15 10.98
C ALA A 238 11.09 -7.94 11.86
N LEU A 239 12.18 -7.30 12.32
CA LEU A 239 13.14 -7.90 13.22
C LEU A 239 12.53 -8.28 14.59
N GLU A 240 11.70 -7.42 15.16
CA GLU A 240 10.99 -7.69 16.43
C GLU A 240 10.01 -8.86 16.32
N ALA A 241 9.47 -9.11 15.12
CA ALA A 241 8.62 -10.26 14.82
C ALA A 241 9.42 -11.53 14.47
N GLY A 242 10.76 -11.46 14.40
CA GLY A 242 11.59 -12.58 14.00
C GLY A 242 11.47 -12.96 12.51
N LEU A 243 10.98 -12.02 11.67
CA LEU A 243 10.88 -12.26 10.23
C LEU A 243 12.25 -12.34 9.59
N ASP A 244 12.46 -13.35 8.75
CA ASP A 244 13.62 -13.40 7.86
C ASP A 244 13.53 -12.24 6.85
N LEU A 245 14.51 -11.32 6.91
CA LEU A 245 14.54 -10.14 6.06
C LEU A 245 14.77 -10.48 4.57
N GLU A 246 15.22 -11.67 4.22
CA GLU A 246 15.33 -12.12 2.82
C GLU A 246 13.95 -12.29 2.15
N ARG A 247 12.88 -12.38 2.95
CA ARG A 247 11.50 -12.36 2.47
C ARG A 247 10.97 -10.96 2.13
N ILE A 248 11.74 -9.90 2.44
CA ILE A 248 11.40 -8.51 2.11
C ILE A 248 12.12 -8.13 0.83
N ILE A 249 11.39 -8.01 -0.27
CA ILE A 249 11.96 -7.94 -1.62
C ILE A 249 12.72 -6.64 -1.92
N ASN A 250 12.48 -5.57 -1.17
CA ASN A 250 13.04 -4.23 -1.42
C ASN A 250 14.01 -3.75 -0.34
N ILE A 251 14.55 -4.68 0.46
CA ILE A 251 15.61 -4.42 1.43
C ILE A 251 16.87 -5.22 1.06
N GLU A 252 18.01 -4.56 1.03
CA GLU A 252 19.32 -5.18 0.79
C GLU A 252 20.29 -4.92 1.95
N LYS A 253 21.16 -5.89 2.24
CA LYS A 253 22.33 -5.67 3.10
C LYS A 253 23.32 -4.73 2.40
N ARG A 254 23.92 -3.84 3.17
CA ARG A 254 25.00 -2.93 2.69
C ARG A 254 26.34 -3.63 2.68
#